data_1137cfa70fb3e94acea17ad5ef7c53ea
#
_entry.id   1137cfa70fb3e94acea17ad5ef7c53ea
#
_cell.length_a   1.000
_cell.length_b   1.000
_cell.length_c   1.000
_cell.angle_alpha   90.00
_cell.angle_beta   90.00
_cell.angle_gamma   90.00
#
_symmetry.space_group_name_H-M   'P 1'
#
loop_
_entity.id
_entity.type
_entity.pdbx_description
1 polymer ?
#
loop_
_entity_poly.entity_id
_entity_poly.type
_entity_poly.pdbx_seq_one_letter_code
_entity_poly.pdbx_strand_id
1 'polypeptide(L)'
;MAVVLREFAASHPTDVGVRDGRTALTWPQLNTLVNKIINAINASDLGPSRRVAVFAENSVETALAHLCTLHAGGSSVPVNFHLNADEVAYILKDSDTRLFFTGPENLERAVNAVALLEKPVPIVVWRPQGAVGVGVVTLDEFIANASDDEPSSNVPPRPNLMYTSGTTGVPKGVELPPTMFAGGKNIDEHIAALQQNRFALLGAHIVVGPMYHTGPLSGVRVLAAGTPVVILEKFDPERVLQLIETYKVASSVMVPTHFKRLLDLPLDVRKKYDVSSVKIMSHTGSACPIDVKQQMIEWFGPVFVDAYGATEVGTVCSIASEDWLTHQGSVGRVIPPFTRCVVVDDDGNELPAGTEGRLFFEDSTGRGVVYPNDPEKSAKAHLR
;
A
#
# COMPACT_ATOMS: atom_id res chain seq x y z
N MET A 1 -11.59 1.59 -12.25
CA MET A 1 -10.25 1.85 -12.80
C MET A 1 -10.31 1.95 -14.31
N ALA A 2 -11.05 1.10 -14.93
CA ALA A 2 -11.11 1.00 -16.37
C ALA A 2 -11.49 2.32 -17.05
N VAL A 3 -12.50 3.05 -16.59
CA VAL A 3 -12.88 4.35 -17.20
C VAL A 3 -11.72 5.34 -17.20
N VAL A 4 -11.08 5.55 -16.04
CA VAL A 4 -9.95 6.50 -15.93
C VAL A 4 -8.76 6.05 -16.78
N LEU A 5 -8.39 4.75 -16.75
CA LEU A 5 -7.30 4.24 -17.60
C LEU A 5 -7.63 4.33 -19.09
N ARG A 6 -8.88 4.10 -19.49
CA ARG A 6 -9.33 4.27 -20.88
C ARG A 6 -9.21 5.74 -21.32
N GLU A 7 -9.61 6.68 -20.46
CA GLU A 7 -9.49 8.11 -20.75
C GLU A 7 -8.02 8.54 -20.89
N PHE A 8 -7.14 8.06 -19.99
CA PHE A 8 -5.70 8.31 -20.10
C PHE A 8 -5.08 7.60 -21.30
N ALA A 9 -5.51 6.38 -21.64
CA ALA A 9 -5.07 5.67 -22.84
C ALA A 9 -5.42 6.44 -24.14
N ALA A 10 -6.58 7.07 -24.16
CA ALA A 10 -7.01 7.86 -25.30
C ALA A 10 -6.30 9.24 -25.39
N SER A 11 -6.10 9.91 -24.26
CA SER A 11 -5.53 11.26 -24.21
C SER A 11 -3.99 11.29 -24.17
N HIS A 12 -3.34 10.23 -23.64
CA HIS A 12 -1.89 10.13 -23.45
C HIS A 12 -1.36 8.77 -23.95
N PRO A 13 -1.53 8.44 -25.28
CA PRO A 13 -1.30 7.09 -25.79
C PRO A 13 0.16 6.63 -25.74
N THR A 14 1.11 7.54 -25.64
CA THR A 14 2.56 7.25 -25.59
C THR A 14 3.15 7.34 -24.19
N ASP A 15 2.42 7.93 -23.25
CA ASP A 15 2.94 8.17 -21.91
C ASP A 15 2.88 6.90 -21.08
N VAL A 16 3.89 6.72 -20.23
CA VAL A 16 4.01 5.56 -19.35
C VAL A 16 3.24 5.81 -18.06
N GLY A 17 2.24 4.94 -17.80
CA GLY A 17 1.44 4.98 -16.57
C GLY A 17 2.11 4.31 -15.39
N VAL A 18 2.85 3.21 -15.60
CA VAL A 18 3.56 2.50 -14.53
C VAL A 18 4.88 1.94 -15.05
N ARG A 19 5.89 1.95 -14.19
CA ARG A 19 7.19 1.35 -14.49
C ARG A 19 7.93 0.87 -13.25
N ASP A 20 8.82 -0.08 -13.48
CA ASP A 20 9.92 -0.47 -12.58
C ASP A 20 11.24 -0.51 -13.38
N GLY A 21 12.27 -1.18 -12.87
CA GLY A 21 13.56 -1.33 -13.56
C GLY A 21 13.54 -2.28 -14.75
N ARG A 22 12.45 -3.03 -14.97
CA ARG A 22 12.33 -4.07 -16.01
C ARG A 22 11.18 -3.81 -16.96
N THR A 23 10.08 -3.29 -16.46
CA THR A 23 8.80 -3.14 -17.15
C THR A 23 8.40 -1.67 -17.19
N ALA A 24 7.95 -1.20 -18.36
CA ALA A 24 7.31 0.10 -18.50
C ALA A 24 6.07 -0.08 -19.39
N LEU A 25 4.89 0.24 -18.87
CA LEU A 25 3.62 0.13 -19.57
C LEU A 25 3.08 1.52 -19.87
N THR A 26 2.81 1.77 -21.15
CA THR A 26 2.03 2.94 -21.57
C THR A 26 0.59 2.81 -21.06
N TRP A 27 -0.14 3.93 -21.00
CA TRP A 27 -1.54 3.90 -20.57
C TRP A 27 -2.41 2.90 -21.36
N PRO A 28 -2.29 2.79 -22.72
CA PRO A 28 -3.01 1.75 -23.45
C PRO A 28 -2.63 0.32 -23.06
N GLN A 29 -1.32 0.03 -22.93
CA GLN A 29 -0.84 -1.28 -22.51
C GLN A 29 -1.32 -1.63 -21.10
N LEU A 30 -1.26 -0.66 -20.20
CA LEU A 30 -1.74 -0.81 -18.82
C LEU A 30 -3.25 -1.08 -18.80
N ASN A 31 -4.05 -0.34 -19.56
CA ASN A 31 -5.50 -0.52 -19.61
C ASN A 31 -5.87 -1.94 -20.09
N THR A 32 -5.26 -2.40 -21.19
CA THR A 32 -5.47 -3.76 -21.71
C THR A 32 -5.10 -4.82 -20.69
N LEU A 33 -3.91 -4.72 -20.08
CA LEU A 33 -3.42 -5.71 -19.12
C LEU A 33 -4.29 -5.76 -17.85
N VAL A 34 -4.65 -4.60 -17.34
CA VAL A 34 -5.52 -4.47 -16.14
C VAL A 34 -6.89 -5.10 -16.39
N ASN A 35 -7.52 -4.82 -17.54
CA ASN A 35 -8.81 -5.40 -17.88
C ASN A 35 -8.74 -6.94 -17.92
N LYS A 36 -7.71 -7.50 -18.56
CA LYS A 36 -7.48 -8.95 -18.59
C LYS A 36 -7.30 -9.56 -17.20
N ILE A 37 -6.46 -8.95 -16.37
CA ILE A 37 -6.23 -9.45 -15.01
C ILE A 37 -7.51 -9.41 -14.18
N ILE A 38 -8.28 -8.30 -14.22
CA ILE A 38 -9.54 -8.18 -13.49
C ILE A 38 -10.55 -9.23 -13.98
N ASN A 39 -10.68 -9.42 -15.30
CA ASN A 39 -11.60 -10.40 -15.88
C ASN A 39 -11.20 -11.83 -15.52
N ALA A 40 -9.90 -12.17 -15.50
CA ALA A 40 -9.41 -13.46 -15.06
C ALA A 40 -9.67 -13.70 -13.56
N ILE A 41 -9.46 -12.69 -12.70
CA ILE A 41 -9.79 -12.75 -11.27
C ILE A 41 -11.31 -12.97 -11.08
N ASN A 42 -12.15 -12.28 -11.85
CA ASN A 42 -13.60 -12.42 -11.80
C ASN A 42 -14.09 -13.81 -12.25
N ALA A 43 -13.37 -14.46 -13.16
CA ALA A 43 -13.64 -15.83 -13.59
C ALA A 43 -13.18 -16.90 -12.58
N SER A 44 -12.38 -16.51 -11.58
CA SER A 44 -11.88 -17.41 -10.54
C SER A 44 -12.89 -17.56 -9.39
N ASP A 45 -12.95 -18.74 -8.78
CA ASP A 45 -13.73 -18.96 -7.55
C ASP A 45 -13.02 -18.36 -6.34
N LEU A 46 -13.39 -17.15 -5.98
CA LEU A 46 -12.85 -16.45 -4.81
C LEU A 46 -13.61 -16.75 -3.51
N GLY A 47 -14.67 -17.55 -3.56
CA GLY A 47 -15.54 -17.80 -2.40
C GLY A 47 -16.14 -16.53 -1.79
N PRO A 48 -16.76 -16.62 -0.61
CA PRO A 48 -17.43 -15.47 0.01
C PRO A 48 -16.45 -14.41 0.55
N SER A 49 -15.27 -14.81 0.98
CA SER A 49 -14.21 -13.91 1.50
C SER A 49 -13.63 -13.03 0.39
N ARG A 50 -13.61 -13.52 -0.85
CA ARG A 50 -13.02 -12.89 -2.04
C ARG A 50 -11.58 -12.42 -1.79
N ARG A 51 -10.79 -13.24 -1.06
CA ARG A 51 -9.42 -12.90 -0.67
C ARG A 51 -8.39 -13.46 -1.64
N VAL A 52 -7.48 -12.57 -2.03
CA VAL A 52 -6.39 -12.84 -2.95
C VAL A 52 -5.09 -12.42 -2.28
N ALA A 53 -4.19 -13.37 -2.03
CA ALA A 53 -2.88 -13.07 -1.44
C ALA A 53 -1.86 -12.67 -2.51
N VAL A 54 -0.94 -11.79 -2.12
CA VAL A 54 0.19 -11.35 -2.96
C VAL A 54 1.47 -11.47 -2.16
N PHE A 55 2.39 -12.34 -2.60
CA PHE A 55 3.64 -12.69 -1.94
C PHE A 55 4.82 -12.47 -2.88
N ALA A 56 5.30 -11.23 -2.96
CA ALA A 56 6.32 -10.86 -3.94
C ALA A 56 7.10 -9.62 -3.50
N GLU A 57 8.32 -9.49 -4.03
CA GLU A 57 9.05 -8.23 -3.99
C GLU A 57 8.34 -7.16 -4.84
N ASN A 58 8.79 -5.90 -4.74
CA ASN A 58 8.20 -4.81 -5.50
C ASN A 58 8.43 -5.01 -7.01
N SER A 59 7.36 -4.93 -7.77
CA SER A 59 7.38 -4.91 -9.24
C SER A 59 6.09 -4.30 -9.79
N VAL A 60 6.04 -4.05 -11.09
CA VAL A 60 4.79 -3.65 -11.77
C VAL A 60 3.73 -4.72 -11.56
N GLU A 61 4.07 -6.01 -11.68
CA GLU A 61 3.10 -7.10 -11.52
C GLU A 61 2.58 -7.20 -10.09
N THR A 62 3.43 -6.97 -9.08
CA THR A 62 3.00 -6.89 -7.67
C THR A 62 1.97 -5.78 -7.48
N ALA A 63 2.23 -4.60 -8.02
CA ALA A 63 1.29 -3.48 -7.98
C ALA A 63 -0.03 -3.83 -8.66
N LEU A 64 0.01 -4.44 -9.84
CA LEU A 64 -1.18 -4.83 -10.59
C LEU A 64 -1.96 -5.94 -9.90
N ALA A 65 -1.31 -6.93 -9.29
CA ALA A 65 -1.98 -7.97 -8.51
C ALA A 65 -2.83 -7.37 -7.38
N HIS A 66 -2.29 -6.38 -6.64
CA HIS A 66 -3.05 -5.68 -5.60
C HIS A 66 -4.20 -4.84 -6.16
N LEU A 67 -3.94 -4.02 -7.18
CA LEU A 67 -4.94 -3.12 -7.76
C LEU A 67 -6.06 -3.90 -8.44
N CYS A 68 -5.73 -4.88 -9.29
CA CYS A 68 -6.72 -5.66 -10.02
C CYS A 68 -7.60 -6.49 -9.08
N THR A 69 -7.04 -7.01 -7.97
CA THR A 69 -7.83 -7.68 -6.92
C THR A 69 -8.90 -6.75 -6.36
N LEU A 70 -8.54 -5.53 -5.99
CA LEU A 70 -9.49 -4.55 -5.45
C LEU A 70 -10.56 -4.21 -6.50
N HIS A 71 -10.16 -3.97 -7.74
CA HIS A 71 -11.07 -3.59 -8.81
C HIS A 71 -11.94 -4.76 -9.32
N ALA A 72 -11.58 -5.99 -9.02
CA ALA A 72 -12.44 -7.17 -9.16
C ALA A 72 -13.43 -7.33 -7.98
N GLY A 73 -13.50 -6.38 -7.03
CA GLY A 73 -14.29 -6.50 -5.81
C GLY A 73 -13.74 -7.54 -4.83
N GLY A 74 -12.44 -7.84 -4.92
CA GLY A 74 -11.72 -8.69 -3.99
C GLY A 74 -11.02 -7.90 -2.88
N SER A 75 -10.64 -8.59 -1.81
CA SER A 75 -9.81 -8.08 -0.72
C SER A 75 -8.39 -8.61 -0.88
N SER A 76 -7.43 -7.74 -1.16
CA SER A 76 -6.04 -8.13 -1.26
C SER A 76 -5.43 -8.38 0.12
N VAL A 77 -4.64 -9.47 0.21
CA VAL A 77 -3.87 -9.86 1.39
C VAL A 77 -2.38 -9.70 1.07
N PRO A 78 -1.77 -8.55 1.39
CA PRO A 78 -0.34 -8.36 1.19
C PRO A 78 0.45 -9.23 2.18
N VAL A 79 1.30 -10.10 1.64
CA VAL A 79 2.12 -11.02 2.45
C VAL A 79 3.57 -10.56 2.44
N ASN A 80 4.17 -10.44 3.62
CA ASN A 80 5.57 -10.06 3.76
C ASN A 80 6.47 -11.12 3.09
N PHE A 81 7.19 -10.73 2.07
CA PHE A 81 8.03 -11.63 1.27
C PHE A 81 9.28 -12.18 2.02
N HIS A 82 9.51 -11.76 3.26
CA HIS A 82 10.55 -12.33 4.13
C HIS A 82 10.07 -13.54 4.93
N LEU A 83 8.75 -13.81 4.98
CA LEU A 83 8.18 -14.93 5.72
C LEU A 83 8.59 -16.28 5.14
N ASN A 84 8.68 -17.28 6.03
CA ASN A 84 8.90 -18.67 5.63
C ASN A 84 7.59 -19.36 5.19
N ALA A 85 7.66 -20.59 4.72
CA ALA A 85 6.51 -21.31 4.17
C ALA A 85 5.40 -21.56 5.22
N ASP A 86 5.75 -21.88 6.47
CA ASP A 86 4.79 -22.12 7.55
C ASP A 86 4.00 -20.84 7.90
N GLU A 87 4.70 -19.72 7.99
CA GLU A 87 4.10 -18.41 8.25
C GLU A 87 3.18 -17.98 7.11
N VAL A 88 3.59 -18.21 5.86
CA VAL A 88 2.75 -17.93 4.69
C VAL A 88 1.52 -18.84 4.68
N ALA A 89 1.67 -20.14 4.93
CA ALA A 89 0.56 -21.08 5.03
C ALA A 89 -0.45 -20.67 6.09
N TYR A 90 0.03 -20.24 7.27
CA TYR A 90 -0.83 -19.69 8.31
C TYR A 90 -1.67 -18.50 7.79
N ILE A 91 -1.04 -17.51 7.13
CA ILE A 91 -1.75 -16.35 6.57
C ILE A 91 -2.79 -16.76 5.52
N LEU A 92 -2.42 -17.67 4.60
CA LEU A 92 -3.34 -18.15 3.56
C LEU A 92 -4.57 -18.84 4.16
N LYS A 93 -4.37 -19.65 5.21
CA LYS A 93 -5.45 -20.35 5.93
C LYS A 93 -6.32 -19.37 6.73
N ASP A 94 -5.71 -18.51 7.54
CA ASP A 94 -6.42 -17.57 8.43
C ASP A 94 -7.21 -16.52 7.62
N SER A 95 -6.69 -16.10 6.47
CA SER A 95 -7.37 -15.15 5.58
C SER A 95 -8.45 -15.80 4.70
N ASP A 96 -8.59 -17.11 4.66
CA ASP A 96 -9.40 -17.82 3.65
C ASP A 96 -9.07 -17.38 2.21
N THR A 97 -7.75 -17.27 1.91
CA THR A 97 -7.28 -16.92 0.57
C THR A 97 -7.68 -17.97 -0.46
N ARG A 98 -8.16 -17.53 -1.64
CA ARG A 98 -8.65 -18.40 -2.73
C ARG A 98 -7.85 -18.29 -4.01
N LEU A 99 -7.00 -17.30 -4.14
CA LEU A 99 -6.07 -17.11 -5.26
C LEU A 99 -4.78 -16.51 -4.71
N PHE A 100 -3.63 -17.00 -5.19
CA PHE A 100 -2.33 -16.61 -4.65
C PHE A 100 -1.37 -16.16 -5.74
N PHE A 101 -1.09 -14.87 -5.80
CA PHE A 101 -0.10 -14.29 -6.69
C PHE A 101 1.29 -14.30 -6.07
N THR A 102 2.32 -14.64 -6.85
CA THR A 102 3.71 -14.62 -6.39
C THR A 102 4.69 -14.16 -7.47
N GLY A 103 5.80 -13.57 -7.04
CA GLY A 103 6.96 -13.32 -7.89
C GLY A 103 7.83 -14.57 -8.06
N PRO A 104 8.71 -14.60 -9.07
CA PRO A 104 9.61 -15.73 -9.31
C PRO A 104 10.56 -16.01 -8.14
N GLU A 105 10.95 -14.95 -7.41
CA GLU A 105 11.87 -15.00 -6.27
C GLU A 105 11.27 -15.71 -5.03
N ASN A 106 9.95 -15.81 -4.96
CA ASN A 106 9.22 -16.42 -3.86
C ASN A 106 8.48 -17.71 -4.23
N LEU A 107 8.55 -18.15 -5.49
CA LEU A 107 7.75 -19.27 -6.01
C LEU A 107 7.94 -20.56 -5.21
N GLU A 108 9.16 -20.94 -4.90
CA GLU A 108 9.44 -22.15 -4.13
C GLU A 108 8.77 -22.11 -2.75
N ARG A 109 8.88 -20.97 -2.05
CA ARG A 109 8.24 -20.79 -0.74
C ARG A 109 6.71 -20.78 -0.85
N ALA A 110 6.17 -20.20 -1.92
CA ALA A 110 4.73 -20.18 -2.18
C ALA A 110 4.19 -21.60 -2.40
N VAL A 111 4.88 -22.42 -3.19
CA VAL A 111 4.52 -23.83 -3.43
C VAL A 111 4.59 -24.63 -2.13
N ASN A 112 5.67 -24.48 -1.36
CA ASN A 112 5.82 -25.14 -0.07
C ASN A 112 4.74 -24.74 0.92
N ALA A 113 4.36 -23.47 0.96
CA ALA A 113 3.27 -22.97 1.82
C ALA A 113 1.91 -23.57 1.44
N VAL A 114 1.58 -23.63 0.15
CA VAL A 114 0.32 -24.22 -0.33
C VAL A 114 0.27 -25.73 -0.06
N ALA A 115 1.41 -26.44 -0.13
CA ALA A 115 1.49 -27.86 0.20
C ALA A 115 1.15 -28.18 1.67
N LEU A 116 1.23 -27.21 2.58
CA LEU A 116 0.85 -27.35 3.99
C LEU A 116 -0.65 -27.15 4.23
N LEU A 117 -1.41 -26.72 3.22
CA LEU A 117 -2.84 -26.45 3.35
C LEU A 117 -3.67 -27.72 3.07
N GLU A 118 -4.75 -27.90 3.83
CA GLU A 118 -5.73 -28.98 3.59
C GLU A 118 -6.44 -28.83 2.23
N LYS A 119 -6.62 -27.59 1.79
CA LYS A 119 -7.20 -27.27 0.48
C LYS A 119 -6.18 -26.45 -0.30
N PRO A 120 -5.73 -26.94 -1.47
CA PRO A 120 -4.77 -26.21 -2.27
C PRO A 120 -5.36 -24.89 -2.79
N VAL A 121 -4.54 -23.85 -2.80
CA VAL A 121 -4.85 -22.54 -3.37
C VAL A 121 -4.12 -22.41 -4.71
N PRO A 122 -4.80 -22.06 -5.82
CA PRO A 122 -4.14 -21.82 -7.10
C PRO A 122 -3.09 -20.73 -6.99
N ILE A 123 -1.90 -20.99 -7.54
CA ILE A 123 -0.78 -20.05 -7.57
C ILE A 123 -0.67 -19.46 -8.97
N VAL A 124 -0.59 -18.12 -9.06
CA VAL A 124 -0.27 -17.40 -10.29
C VAL A 124 1.11 -16.76 -10.12
N VAL A 125 2.04 -17.10 -10.99
CA VAL A 125 3.41 -16.55 -10.97
C VAL A 125 3.69 -15.75 -12.25
N TRP A 126 4.32 -14.60 -12.12
CA TRP A 126 4.85 -13.88 -13.28
C TRP A 126 6.33 -14.17 -13.49
N ARG A 127 6.72 -14.24 -14.78
CA ARG A 127 8.13 -14.40 -15.21
C ARG A 127 8.90 -15.52 -14.49
N PRO A 128 8.35 -16.77 -14.36
CA PRO A 128 9.07 -17.85 -13.71
C PRO A 128 10.34 -18.21 -14.50
N GLN A 129 11.37 -18.69 -13.79
CA GLN A 129 12.55 -19.24 -14.43
C GLN A 129 12.32 -20.75 -14.68
N GLY A 130 11.92 -21.09 -15.91
CA GLY A 130 11.65 -22.45 -16.31
C GLY A 130 10.19 -22.88 -16.17
N ALA A 131 9.94 -24.20 -16.29
CA ALA A 131 8.61 -24.79 -16.21
C ALA A 131 8.05 -24.70 -14.78
N VAL A 132 6.77 -24.42 -14.66
CA VAL A 132 6.06 -24.38 -13.38
C VAL A 132 5.45 -25.75 -13.04
N GLY A 133 5.30 -26.04 -11.75
CA GLY A 133 4.76 -27.31 -11.26
C GLY A 133 3.22 -27.37 -11.28
N VAL A 134 2.68 -28.51 -10.86
CA VAL A 134 1.23 -28.70 -10.74
C VAL A 134 0.64 -27.71 -9.74
N GLY A 135 -0.52 -27.12 -10.07
CA GLY A 135 -1.20 -26.12 -9.25
C GLY A 135 -0.64 -24.69 -9.37
N VAL A 136 0.35 -24.50 -10.24
CA VAL A 136 0.93 -23.20 -10.57
C VAL A 136 0.65 -22.88 -12.04
N VAL A 137 0.20 -21.67 -12.33
CA VAL A 137 0.05 -21.15 -13.69
C VAL A 137 0.85 -19.86 -13.82
N THR A 138 1.34 -19.57 -15.02
CA THR A 138 1.97 -18.28 -15.29
C THR A 138 0.91 -17.19 -15.41
N LEU A 139 1.29 -15.92 -15.17
CA LEU A 139 0.39 -14.79 -15.36
C LEU A 139 -0.14 -14.75 -16.81
N ASP A 140 0.72 -15.05 -17.79
CA ASP A 140 0.33 -15.08 -19.20
C ASP A 140 -0.72 -16.16 -19.47
N GLU A 141 -0.58 -17.36 -18.92
CA GLU A 141 -1.58 -18.44 -19.00
C GLU A 141 -2.88 -18.05 -18.27
N PHE A 142 -2.76 -17.45 -17.07
CA PHE A 142 -3.91 -17.02 -16.28
C PHE A 142 -4.81 -16.02 -17.03
N ILE A 143 -4.21 -15.10 -17.80
CA ILE A 143 -4.95 -14.09 -18.58
C ILE A 143 -5.16 -14.46 -20.05
N ALA A 144 -4.67 -15.61 -20.53
CA ALA A 144 -4.66 -15.96 -21.96
C ALA A 144 -6.05 -15.91 -22.61
N ASN A 145 -7.07 -16.39 -21.91
CA ASN A 145 -8.45 -16.42 -22.38
C ASN A 145 -9.35 -15.33 -21.77
N ALA A 146 -8.77 -14.40 -21.00
CA ALA A 146 -9.51 -13.32 -20.42
C ALA A 146 -9.77 -12.20 -21.44
N SER A 147 -11.00 -11.69 -21.49
CA SER A 147 -11.33 -10.52 -22.30
C SER A 147 -10.57 -9.29 -21.84
N ASP A 148 -10.19 -8.43 -22.78
CA ASP A 148 -9.67 -7.09 -22.53
C ASP A 148 -10.78 -6.01 -22.51
N ASP A 149 -12.04 -6.42 -22.62
CA ASP A 149 -13.19 -5.55 -22.40
C ASP A 149 -13.18 -4.96 -21.01
N GLU A 150 -13.73 -3.77 -20.88
CA GLU A 150 -13.83 -3.06 -19.62
C GLU A 150 -14.68 -3.85 -18.61
N PRO A 151 -14.12 -4.27 -17.46
CA PRO A 151 -14.86 -4.99 -16.43
C PRO A 151 -15.90 -4.09 -15.77
N SER A 152 -16.97 -4.69 -15.25
CA SER A 152 -18.01 -3.95 -14.52
C SER A 152 -17.40 -3.23 -13.30
N SER A 153 -17.67 -1.95 -13.18
CA SER A 153 -17.33 -1.15 -12.00
C SER A 153 -18.40 -1.20 -10.90
N ASN A 154 -19.57 -1.82 -11.18
CA ASN A 154 -20.67 -1.92 -10.22
C ASN A 154 -20.45 -3.06 -9.19
N VAL A 155 -19.26 -3.06 -8.57
CA VAL A 155 -18.90 -3.95 -7.48
C VAL A 155 -18.36 -3.12 -6.32
N PRO A 156 -18.66 -3.47 -5.06
CA PRO A 156 -18.16 -2.71 -3.91
C PRO A 156 -16.65 -2.93 -3.76
N PRO A 157 -15.85 -1.87 -3.53
CA PRO A 157 -14.47 -2.02 -3.16
C PRO A 157 -14.38 -2.68 -1.77
N ARG A 158 -13.36 -3.57 -1.60
CA ARG A 158 -13.10 -4.22 -0.32
C ARG A 158 -11.77 -3.76 0.25
N PRO A 159 -11.69 -3.47 1.57
CA PRO A 159 -10.41 -3.12 2.19
C PRO A 159 -9.44 -4.29 2.14
N ASN A 160 -8.14 -3.97 2.09
CA ASN A 160 -7.10 -4.97 2.22
C ASN A 160 -7.12 -5.57 3.63
N LEU A 161 -6.80 -6.87 3.73
CA LEU A 161 -6.50 -7.52 5.00
C LEU A 161 -4.98 -7.52 5.22
N MET A 162 -4.54 -6.69 6.14
CA MET A 162 -3.12 -6.56 6.51
C MET A 162 -2.79 -7.48 7.67
N TYR A 163 -1.61 -8.13 7.62
CA TYR A 163 -1.11 -8.90 8.75
C TYR A 163 -0.04 -8.10 9.50
N THR A 164 -0.31 -7.82 10.78
CA THR A 164 0.63 -7.12 11.66
C THR A 164 1.34 -8.12 12.56
N SER A 165 2.62 -7.85 12.89
CA SER A 165 3.36 -8.62 13.89
C SER A 165 2.70 -8.39 15.25
N GLY A 166 1.80 -9.30 15.63
CA GLY A 166 1.12 -9.24 16.92
C GLY A 166 2.12 -9.32 18.10
N THR A 167 1.85 -8.62 19.19
CA THR A 167 2.63 -8.70 20.45
C THR A 167 2.69 -10.12 21.03
N THR A 168 1.88 -11.05 20.53
CA THR A 168 1.77 -12.46 20.94
C THR A 168 2.54 -13.43 20.05
N GLY A 169 3.33 -12.94 19.07
CA GLY A 169 4.14 -13.76 18.17
C GLY A 169 3.43 -14.33 16.94
N VAL A 170 2.09 -14.39 16.92
CA VAL A 170 1.33 -14.83 15.73
C VAL A 170 0.75 -13.61 15.01
N PRO A 171 1.02 -13.45 13.70
CA PRO A 171 0.47 -12.35 12.94
C PRO A 171 -1.07 -12.33 12.95
N LYS A 172 -1.67 -11.15 13.08
CA LYS A 172 -3.13 -11.00 13.09
C LYS A 172 -3.60 -10.18 11.90
N GLY A 173 -4.67 -10.66 11.27
CA GLY A 173 -5.33 -9.97 10.16
C GLY A 173 -6.11 -8.76 10.64
N VAL A 174 -5.87 -7.61 10.03
CA VAL A 174 -6.54 -6.33 10.29
C VAL A 174 -7.07 -5.78 8.98
N GLU A 175 -8.36 -5.52 8.89
CA GLU A 175 -8.94 -4.81 7.74
C GLU A 175 -8.61 -3.32 7.83
N LEU A 176 -8.14 -2.74 6.72
CA LEU A 176 -7.86 -1.32 6.67
C LEU A 176 -9.09 -0.50 7.02
N PRO A 177 -8.93 0.49 7.91
CA PRO A 177 -10.02 1.39 8.26
C PRO A 177 -10.36 2.34 7.10
N PRO A 178 -11.57 2.95 7.10
CA PRO A 178 -11.99 3.90 6.07
C PRO A 178 -11.04 5.08 5.87
N THR A 179 -10.28 5.45 6.89
CA THR A 179 -9.24 6.50 6.84
C THR A 179 -8.07 6.17 5.90
N MET A 180 -7.81 4.88 5.68
CA MET A 180 -6.74 4.39 4.81
C MET A 180 -7.27 3.73 3.54
N PHE A 181 -8.57 3.62 3.43
CA PHE A 181 -9.24 3.01 2.31
C PHE A 181 -10.36 3.94 1.82
N ALA A 182 -10.21 4.44 0.61
CA ALA A 182 -11.11 5.44 0.02
C ALA A 182 -12.48 4.86 -0.28
N GLY A 183 -13.16 4.20 0.53
CA GLY A 183 -14.52 3.71 0.47
C GLY A 183 -15.21 3.75 -0.91
N GLY A 184 -16.52 3.92 -0.92
CA GLY A 184 -17.36 3.98 -2.11
C GLY A 184 -18.36 2.81 -2.16
N LYS A 185 -19.50 3.02 -2.81
CA LYS A 185 -20.50 1.96 -3.02
C LYS A 185 -20.09 1.01 -4.16
N ASN A 186 -19.26 1.53 -5.05
CA ASN A 186 -18.74 0.82 -6.21
C ASN A 186 -17.33 1.34 -6.56
N ILE A 187 -16.69 0.73 -7.57
CA ILE A 187 -15.33 1.07 -7.98
C ILE A 187 -15.24 2.50 -8.54
N ASP A 188 -16.25 3.03 -9.20
CA ASP A 188 -16.21 4.39 -9.75
C ASP A 188 -16.19 5.44 -8.64
N GLU A 189 -17.03 5.27 -7.61
CA GLU A 189 -17.00 6.13 -6.42
C GLU A 189 -15.66 6.03 -5.68
N HIS A 190 -15.09 4.82 -5.60
CA HIS A 190 -13.78 4.60 -5.00
C HIS A 190 -12.67 5.37 -5.75
N ILE A 191 -12.68 5.31 -7.08
CA ILE A 191 -11.69 6.02 -7.90
C ILE A 191 -11.88 7.53 -7.77
N ALA A 192 -13.12 8.02 -7.80
CA ALA A 192 -13.42 9.44 -7.59
C ALA A 192 -12.88 9.94 -6.24
N ALA A 193 -12.99 9.13 -5.19
CA ALA A 193 -12.38 9.43 -3.89
C ALA A 193 -10.85 9.39 -3.93
N LEU A 194 -10.24 8.45 -4.69
CA LEU A 194 -8.79 8.42 -4.87
C LEU A 194 -8.26 9.64 -5.63
N GLN A 195 -9.02 10.21 -6.56
CA GLN A 195 -8.64 11.45 -7.26
C GLN A 195 -8.58 12.67 -6.33
N GLN A 196 -9.22 12.61 -5.16
CA GLN A 196 -9.09 13.61 -4.11
C GLN A 196 -7.91 13.35 -3.16
N ASN A 197 -7.17 12.27 -3.36
CA ASN A 197 -6.00 11.94 -2.55
C ASN A 197 -4.89 12.98 -2.77
N ARG A 198 -4.19 13.36 -1.69
CA ARG A 198 -3.11 14.35 -1.71
C ARG A 198 -1.95 14.04 -2.66
N PHE A 199 -1.80 12.78 -3.09
CA PHE A 199 -0.75 12.34 -4.04
C PHE A 199 -1.26 12.26 -5.48
N ALA A 200 -2.58 12.30 -5.70
CA ALA A 200 -3.16 12.14 -7.01
C ALA A 200 -2.88 13.33 -7.92
N LEU A 201 -2.54 13.05 -9.19
CA LEU A 201 -2.43 14.02 -10.27
C LEU A 201 -1.41 15.18 -10.05
N LEU A 202 -0.50 15.05 -9.09
CA LEU A 202 0.57 16.04 -8.86
C LEU A 202 1.74 15.90 -9.84
N GLY A 203 1.89 14.77 -10.46
CA GLY A 203 3.00 14.25 -11.24
C GLY A 203 3.26 12.79 -10.86
N ALA A 204 4.39 12.22 -11.25
CA ALA A 204 4.69 10.83 -10.93
C ALA A 204 4.82 10.59 -9.41
N HIS A 205 4.29 9.47 -8.94
CA HIS A 205 4.50 8.96 -7.57
C HIS A 205 5.56 7.87 -7.56
N ILE A 206 6.52 7.92 -6.62
CA ILE A 206 7.50 6.85 -6.46
C ILE A 206 7.19 5.97 -5.24
N VAL A 207 7.17 4.66 -5.46
CA VAL A 207 7.06 3.64 -4.42
C VAL A 207 8.45 3.11 -4.09
N VAL A 208 8.95 3.37 -2.89
CA VAL A 208 10.31 3.01 -2.46
C VAL A 208 10.36 1.94 -1.38
N GLY A 209 9.28 1.76 -0.62
CA GLY A 209 9.15 0.76 0.43
C GLY A 209 8.42 -0.49 -0.05
N PRO A 210 8.48 -1.60 0.71
CA PRO A 210 7.80 -2.84 0.35
C PRO A 210 6.28 -2.70 0.30
N MET A 211 5.66 -3.17 -0.79
CA MET A 211 4.21 -3.07 -1.01
C MET A 211 3.36 -3.94 -0.08
N TYR A 212 3.96 -4.81 0.73
CA TYR A 212 3.22 -5.48 1.80
C TYR A 212 2.95 -4.58 3.02
N HIS A 213 3.49 -3.35 3.06
CA HIS A 213 3.14 -2.33 4.04
C HIS A 213 2.12 -1.34 3.48
N THR A 214 1.26 -0.85 4.35
CA THR A 214 0.14 0.04 4.00
C THR A 214 0.58 1.34 3.31
N GLY A 215 1.66 1.97 3.78
CA GLY A 215 2.17 3.23 3.22
C GLY A 215 2.55 3.10 1.74
N PRO A 216 3.53 2.24 1.37
CA PRO A 216 3.88 1.99 -0.04
C PRO A 216 2.71 1.52 -0.89
N LEU A 217 1.86 0.63 -0.35
CA LEU A 217 0.70 0.12 -1.08
C LEU A 217 -0.35 1.22 -1.34
N SER A 218 -0.50 2.18 -0.42
CA SER A 218 -1.39 3.33 -0.66
C SER A 218 -0.91 4.21 -1.81
N GLY A 219 0.41 4.32 -1.99
CA GLY A 219 1.02 5.02 -3.12
C GLY A 219 0.74 4.35 -4.48
N VAL A 220 0.61 3.01 -4.52
CA VAL A 220 0.23 2.30 -5.74
C VAL A 220 -1.20 2.62 -6.17
N ARG A 221 -2.11 2.86 -5.22
CA ARG A 221 -3.54 3.10 -5.53
C ARG A 221 -3.80 4.34 -6.37
N VAL A 222 -2.92 5.35 -6.30
CA VAL A 222 -3.09 6.57 -7.11
C VAL A 222 -2.92 6.32 -8.62
N LEU A 223 -2.36 5.16 -9.01
CA LEU A 223 -2.36 4.71 -10.41
C LEU A 223 -3.77 4.59 -10.97
N ALA A 224 -4.72 4.08 -10.17
CA ALA A 224 -6.12 3.99 -10.55
C ALA A 224 -6.80 5.36 -10.74
N ALA A 225 -6.25 6.41 -10.14
CA ALA A 225 -6.69 7.79 -10.30
C ALA A 225 -6.04 8.52 -11.50
N GLY A 226 -5.17 7.84 -12.27
CA GLY A 226 -4.48 8.42 -13.42
C GLY A 226 -3.12 9.04 -13.08
N THR A 227 -2.56 8.78 -11.90
CA THR A 227 -1.22 9.24 -11.52
C THR A 227 -0.17 8.24 -12.00
N PRO A 228 0.85 8.64 -12.77
CA PRO A 228 1.95 7.75 -13.13
C PRO A 228 2.69 7.24 -11.89
N VAL A 229 3.06 5.95 -11.87
CA VAL A 229 3.76 5.34 -10.73
C VAL A 229 5.11 4.76 -11.16
N VAL A 230 6.15 5.12 -10.42
CA VAL A 230 7.50 4.58 -10.54
C VAL A 230 7.75 3.65 -9.35
N ILE A 231 8.10 2.39 -9.60
CA ILE A 231 8.31 1.39 -8.55
C ILE A 231 9.80 1.10 -8.45
N LEU A 232 10.34 1.26 -7.25
CA LEU A 232 11.69 0.84 -6.93
C LEU A 232 11.64 -0.56 -6.29
N GLU A 233 12.30 -1.54 -6.92
CA GLU A 233 12.27 -2.94 -6.49
C GLU A 233 12.95 -3.11 -5.12
N LYS A 234 14.08 -2.45 -4.95
CA LYS A 234 14.85 -2.45 -3.70
C LYS A 234 15.36 -1.06 -3.41
N PHE A 235 15.21 -0.60 -2.17
CA PHE A 235 15.63 0.74 -1.79
C PHE A 235 17.15 0.91 -1.96
N ASP A 236 17.51 1.82 -2.85
CA ASP A 236 18.84 2.36 -3.04
C ASP A 236 18.75 3.90 -3.05
N PRO A 237 19.48 4.61 -2.16
CA PRO A 237 19.28 6.05 -1.99
C PRO A 237 19.72 6.86 -3.21
N GLU A 238 20.79 6.50 -3.90
CA GLU A 238 21.19 7.23 -5.12
C GLU A 238 20.20 6.96 -6.26
N ARG A 239 19.73 5.71 -6.38
CA ARG A 239 18.71 5.37 -7.38
C ARG A 239 17.40 6.13 -7.16
N VAL A 240 17.00 6.37 -5.93
CA VAL A 240 15.82 7.22 -5.61
C VAL A 240 16.02 8.61 -6.20
N LEU A 241 17.18 9.25 -6.01
CA LEU A 241 17.45 10.59 -6.55
C LEU A 241 17.45 10.60 -8.09
N GLN A 242 18.07 9.59 -8.72
CA GLN A 242 18.06 9.42 -10.16
C GLN A 242 16.63 9.32 -10.72
N LEU A 243 15.76 8.52 -10.06
CA LEU A 243 14.38 8.35 -10.48
C LEU A 243 13.55 9.62 -10.28
N ILE A 244 13.79 10.36 -9.19
CA ILE A 244 13.15 11.66 -8.94
C ILE A 244 13.47 12.62 -10.10
N GLU A 245 14.73 12.77 -10.44
CA GLU A 245 15.15 13.67 -11.53
C GLU A 245 14.62 13.20 -12.88
N THR A 246 14.82 11.92 -13.21
CA THR A 246 14.51 11.35 -14.53
C THR A 246 13.00 11.41 -14.84
N TYR A 247 12.17 11.07 -13.86
CA TYR A 247 10.72 10.96 -14.06
C TYR A 247 9.93 12.11 -13.46
N LYS A 248 10.62 13.16 -12.99
CA LYS A 248 10.02 14.33 -12.35
C LYS A 248 9.01 13.92 -11.28
N VAL A 249 9.46 13.04 -10.39
CA VAL A 249 8.63 12.53 -9.29
C VAL A 249 8.13 13.66 -8.42
N ALA A 250 6.82 13.72 -8.22
CA ALA A 250 6.16 14.75 -7.43
C ALA A 250 5.79 14.29 -6.02
N SER A 251 5.68 12.98 -5.77
CA SER A 251 5.23 12.50 -4.47
C SER A 251 5.82 11.13 -4.09
N SER A 252 5.88 10.88 -2.77
CA SER A 252 6.27 9.57 -2.20
C SER A 252 5.72 9.40 -0.79
N VAL A 253 5.69 8.12 -0.34
CA VAL A 253 5.55 7.75 1.08
C VAL A 253 6.82 7.04 1.51
N MET A 254 7.48 7.55 2.55
CA MET A 254 8.76 7.04 3.06
C MET A 254 8.69 6.76 4.57
N VAL A 255 9.77 6.25 5.12
CA VAL A 255 10.00 6.12 6.55
C VAL A 255 11.28 6.84 6.93
N PRO A 256 11.48 7.25 8.20
CA PRO A 256 12.68 7.99 8.64
C PRO A 256 14.01 7.31 8.30
N THR A 257 14.04 5.98 8.26
CA THR A 257 15.24 5.23 7.83
C THR A 257 15.61 5.52 6.38
N HIS A 258 14.64 5.75 5.48
CA HIS A 258 14.92 6.16 4.10
C HIS A 258 15.57 7.54 4.07
N PHE A 259 15.09 8.48 4.88
CA PHE A 259 15.66 9.83 5.00
C PHE A 259 17.11 9.77 5.46
N LYS A 260 17.37 8.99 6.53
CA LYS A 260 18.75 8.82 7.01
C LYS A 260 19.66 8.28 5.91
N ARG A 261 19.24 7.24 5.19
CA ARG A 261 20.06 6.67 4.10
C ARG A 261 20.26 7.63 2.93
N LEU A 262 19.31 8.53 2.64
CA LEU A 262 19.49 9.61 1.66
C LEU A 262 20.50 10.64 2.15
N LEU A 263 20.44 11.03 3.43
CA LEU A 263 21.36 11.97 4.04
C LEU A 263 22.79 11.40 4.23
N ASP A 264 22.92 10.08 4.35
CA ASP A 264 24.22 9.40 4.43
C ASP A 264 24.99 9.38 3.08
N LEU A 265 24.33 9.73 1.97
CA LEU A 265 25.02 9.92 0.69
C LEU A 265 26.00 11.09 0.76
N PRO A 266 27.18 10.99 0.10
CA PRO A 266 28.12 12.09 -0.03
C PRO A 266 27.44 13.36 -0.58
N LEU A 267 27.86 14.53 -0.11
CA LEU A 267 27.23 15.81 -0.49
C LEU A 267 27.31 16.10 -1.99
N ASP A 268 28.38 15.72 -2.65
CA ASP A 268 28.56 15.82 -4.09
C ASP A 268 27.55 14.93 -4.86
N VAL A 269 27.28 13.73 -4.35
CA VAL A 269 26.24 12.85 -4.90
C VAL A 269 24.86 13.48 -4.72
N ARG A 270 24.54 13.98 -3.51
CA ARG A 270 23.25 14.63 -3.24
C ARG A 270 23.00 15.84 -4.14
N LYS A 271 24.04 16.63 -4.41
CA LYS A 271 23.97 17.84 -5.26
C LYS A 271 23.90 17.56 -6.76
N LYS A 272 24.18 16.33 -7.18
CA LYS A 272 24.16 15.93 -8.59
C LYS A 272 22.77 15.89 -9.19
N TYR A 273 21.74 15.62 -8.37
CA TYR A 273 20.38 15.36 -8.81
C TYR A 273 19.42 16.49 -8.48
N ASP A 274 18.57 16.84 -9.46
CA ASP A 274 17.48 17.80 -9.29
C ASP A 274 16.28 17.13 -8.60
N VAL A 275 15.97 17.54 -7.38
CA VAL A 275 14.84 17.05 -6.58
C VAL A 275 13.67 18.05 -6.52
N SER A 276 13.73 19.14 -7.26
CA SER A 276 12.77 20.26 -7.22
C SER A 276 11.35 19.90 -7.71
N SER A 277 11.21 18.75 -8.40
CA SER A 277 9.91 18.23 -8.82
C SER A 277 9.06 17.71 -7.67
N VAL A 278 9.66 17.38 -6.51
CA VAL A 278 8.95 16.85 -5.35
C VAL A 278 8.05 17.93 -4.73
N LYS A 279 6.77 17.66 -4.66
CA LYS A 279 5.74 18.55 -4.10
C LYS A 279 5.26 18.09 -2.73
N ILE A 280 5.23 16.76 -2.50
CA ILE A 280 4.82 16.19 -1.23
C ILE A 280 5.55 14.88 -0.95
N MET A 281 6.12 14.77 0.24
CA MET A 281 6.76 13.58 0.77
C MET A 281 6.17 13.26 2.14
N SER A 282 5.28 12.27 2.18
CA SER A 282 4.76 11.80 3.46
C SER A 282 5.73 10.84 4.12
N HIS A 283 5.86 10.91 5.44
CA HIS A 283 6.57 9.89 6.20
C HIS A 283 5.75 9.40 7.39
N THR A 284 5.98 8.15 7.76
CA THR A 284 5.24 7.44 8.79
C THR A 284 6.04 6.26 9.34
N GLY A 285 5.47 5.48 10.22
CA GLY A 285 5.98 4.18 10.68
C GLY A 285 6.91 4.24 11.88
N SER A 286 7.56 5.37 12.14
CA SER A 286 8.36 5.62 13.35
C SER A 286 8.55 7.11 13.59
N ALA A 287 8.97 7.48 14.81
CA ALA A 287 9.39 8.84 15.09
C ALA A 287 10.57 9.22 14.18
N CYS A 288 10.48 10.41 13.58
CA CYS A 288 11.58 10.96 12.78
C CYS A 288 12.48 11.81 13.70
N PRO A 289 13.81 11.51 13.79
CA PRO A 289 14.72 12.37 14.53
C PRO A 289 14.67 13.82 14.03
N ILE A 290 14.71 14.78 14.95
CA ILE A 290 14.53 16.21 14.63
C ILE A 290 15.58 16.67 13.63
N ASP A 291 16.84 16.33 13.87
CA ASP A 291 17.98 16.67 13.00
C ASP A 291 17.85 16.07 11.59
N VAL A 292 17.35 14.84 11.48
CA VAL A 292 17.12 14.18 10.19
C VAL A 292 16.03 14.92 9.42
N LYS A 293 14.88 15.20 10.05
CA LYS A 293 13.78 15.89 9.39
C LYS A 293 14.13 17.31 8.99
N GLN A 294 14.87 18.03 9.85
CA GLN A 294 15.34 19.36 9.55
C GLN A 294 16.26 19.39 8.32
N GLN A 295 17.28 18.49 8.27
CA GLN A 295 18.18 18.38 7.13
C GLN A 295 17.44 18.01 5.82
N MET A 296 16.40 17.16 5.90
CA MET A 296 15.58 16.84 4.74
C MET A 296 14.78 18.05 4.26
N ILE A 297 14.22 18.84 5.16
CA ILE A 297 13.50 20.08 4.81
C ILE A 297 14.47 21.12 4.19
N GLU A 298 15.68 21.26 4.72
CA GLU A 298 16.72 22.12 4.16
C GLU A 298 17.11 21.71 2.73
N TRP A 299 17.08 20.41 2.43
CA TRP A 299 17.48 19.89 1.12
C TRP A 299 16.33 19.91 0.10
N PHE A 300 15.17 19.41 0.45
CA PHE A 300 14.02 19.25 -0.46
C PHE A 300 13.02 20.43 -0.41
N GLY A 301 13.17 21.32 0.55
CA GLY A 301 12.17 22.35 0.87
C GLY A 301 11.06 21.82 1.80
N PRO A 302 10.04 22.63 2.10
CA PRO A 302 8.97 22.34 3.06
C PRO A 302 7.89 21.41 2.46
N VAL A 303 8.28 20.29 1.87
CA VAL A 303 7.41 19.35 1.17
C VAL A 303 6.97 18.16 2.03
N PHE A 304 7.40 18.08 3.30
CA PHE A 304 7.17 16.93 4.16
C PHE A 304 5.86 17.01 4.91
N VAL A 305 5.21 15.85 5.04
CA VAL A 305 4.02 15.64 5.87
C VAL A 305 4.27 14.42 6.75
N ASP A 306 4.23 14.62 8.06
CA ASP A 306 4.26 13.53 9.04
C ASP A 306 2.85 12.95 9.19
N ALA A 307 2.77 11.63 9.19
CA ALA A 307 1.54 10.88 9.36
C ALA A 307 1.71 9.90 10.51
N TYR A 308 1.14 10.23 11.66
CA TYR A 308 1.12 9.36 12.85
C TYR A 308 -0.15 8.51 12.86
N GLY A 309 0.04 7.21 13.09
CA GLY A 309 -1.06 6.25 13.15
C GLY A 309 -0.59 4.81 13.23
N ALA A 310 -1.53 3.89 13.09
CA ALA A 310 -1.29 2.46 13.06
C ALA A 310 -2.14 1.80 11.97
N THR A 311 -1.82 0.57 11.60
CA THR A 311 -2.58 -0.17 10.58
C THR A 311 -4.05 -0.30 10.97
N GLU A 312 -4.33 -0.47 12.25
CA GLU A 312 -5.66 -0.67 12.82
C GLU A 312 -6.58 0.55 12.71
N VAL A 313 -6.01 1.74 12.83
CA VAL A 313 -6.76 3.02 12.86
C VAL A 313 -6.46 3.94 11.69
N GLY A 314 -5.38 3.66 10.96
CA GLY A 314 -4.90 4.53 9.90
C GLY A 314 -4.14 5.74 10.44
N THR A 315 -4.07 6.80 9.64
CA THR A 315 -3.48 8.06 10.08
C THR A 315 -4.45 8.80 10.99
N VAL A 316 -4.03 9.08 12.21
CA VAL A 316 -4.84 9.76 13.25
C VAL A 316 -4.40 11.19 13.49
N CYS A 317 -3.09 11.49 13.32
CA CYS A 317 -2.56 12.85 13.38
C CYS A 317 -1.68 13.13 12.17
N SER A 318 -1.57 14.41 11.81
CA SER A 318 -0.71 14.85 10.71
C SER A 318 -0.18 16.27 10.97
N ILE A 319 1.05 16.53 10.48
CA ILE A 319 1.68 17.86 10.52
C ILE A 319 2.48 18.09 9.24
N ALA A 320 2.33 19.27 8.64
CA ALA A 320 3.12 19.72 7.51
C ALA A 320 4.45 20.36 7.97
N SER A 321 5.38 20.55 7.03
CA SER A 321 6.72 21.10 7.33
C SER A 321 6.66 22.47 7.99
N GLU A 322 5.81 23.36 7.52
CA GLU A 322 5.71 24.74 8.02
C GLU A 322 5.35 24.77 9.50
N ASP A 323 4.32 24.01 9.90
CA ASP A 323 3.92 23.90 11.29
C ASP A 323 4.96 23.14 12.12
N TRP A 324 5.58 22.11 11.53
CA TRP A 324 6.58 21.31 12.23
C TRP A 324 7.83 22.11 12.57
N LEU A 325 8.27 23.07 11.73
CA LEU A 325 9.43 23.91 11.98
C LEU A 325 9.28 24.75 13.26
N THR A 326 8.05 25.06 13.65
CA THR A 326 7.74 25.79 14.90
C THR A 326 7.33 24.83 16.05
N HIS A 327 7.08 23.56 15.76
CA HIS A 327 6.67 22.53 16.73
C HIS A 327 7.47 21.25 16.53
N GLN A 328 8.80 21.35 16.59
CA GLN A 328 9.70 20.23 16.35
C GLN A 328 9.44 19.06 17.30
N GLY A 329 9.41 17.84 16.73
CA GLY A 329 9.10 16.60 17.48
C GLY A 329 7.60 16.30 17.59
N SER A 330 6.71 17.24 17.19
CA SER A 330 5.27 16.98 17.17
C SER A 330 4.89 16.09 15.97
N VAL A 331 3.86 15.26 16.16
CA VAL A 331 3.15 14.52 15.11
C VAL A 331 1.91 15.26 14.62
N GLY A 332 1.69 16.46 15.10
CA GLY A 332 0.65 17.38 14.66
C GLY A 332 -0.68 17.22 15.40
N ARG A 333 -1.75 17.46 14.68
CA ARG A 333 -3.12 17.49 15.19
C ARG A 333 -3.91 16.31 14.68
N VAL A 334 -4.93 15.95 15.44
CA VAL A 334 -5.94 14.96 15.03
C VAL A 334 -6.59 15.39 13.72
N ILE A 335 -6.76 14.42 12.81
CA ILE A 335 -7.39 14.64 11.49
C ILE A 335 -8.68 13.82 11.36
N PRO A 336 -9.65 14.31 10.56
CA PRO A 336 -10.89 13.56 10.33
C PRO A 336 -10.62 12.12 9.82
N PRO A 337 -11.46 11.14 10.21
CA PRO A 337 -12.72 11.27 10.95
C PRO A 337 -12.54 11.31 12.48
N PHE A 338 -11.30 11.36 12.99
CA PHE A 338 -11.05 11.49 14.41
C PHE A 338 -11.32 12.94 14.85
N THR A 339 -11.97 13.09 16.01
CA THR A 339 -12.40 14.39 16.53
C THR A 339 -11.51 14.90 17.65
N ARG A 340 -11.00 13.99 18.47
CA ARG A 340 -10.02 14.29 19.53
C ARG A 340 -9.18 13.08 19.90
N CYS A 341 -8.07 13.32 20.59
CA CYS A 341 -7.34 12.30 21.34
C CYS A 341 -7.50 12.53 22.84
N VAL A 342 -7.48 11.43 23.58
CA VAL A 342 -7.51 11.43 25.05
C VAL A 342 -6.40 10.54 25.57
N VAL A 343 -5.77 10.96 26.67
CA VAL A 343 -4.83 10.15 27.43
C VAL A 343 -5.54 9.70 28.71
N VAL A 344 -5.53 8.40 28.98
CA VAL A 344 -6.24 7.83 30.11
C VAL A 344 -5.31 6.99 30.99
N ASP A 345 -5.68 6.86 32.26
CA ASP A 345 -5.07 5.93 33.21
C ASP A 345 -5.47 4.46 32.91
N ASP A 346 -5.05 3.53 33.78
CA ASP A 346 -5.38 2.11 33.64
C ASP A 346 -6.86 1.80 33.87
N ASP A 347 -7.56 2.66 34.61
CA ASP A 347 -8.98 2.54 34.90
C ASP A 347 -9.86 3.19 33.80
N GLY A 348 -9.24 3.89 32.84
CA GLY A 348 -9.92 4.54 31.73
C GLY A 348 -10.35 5.98 32.00
N ASN A 349 -9.91 6.59 33.10
CA ASN A 349 -10.19 8.00 33.39
C ASN A 349 -9.26 8.92 32.61
N GLU A 350 -9.81 10.01 32.07
CA GLU A 350 -9.03 10.99 31.30
C GLU A 350 -8.04 11.72 32.22
N LEU A 351 -6.77 11.76 31.77
CA LEU A 351 -5.67 12.40 32.48
C LEU A 351 -5.47 13.85 32.02
N PRO A 352 -4.98 14.74 32.90
CA PRO A 352 -4.63 16.10 32.52
C PRO A 352 -3.54 16.15 31.44
N ALA A 353 -3.52 17.24 30.66
CA ALA A 353 -2.47 17.48 29.69
C ALA A 353 -1.07 17.45 30.34
N GLY A 354 -0.11 16.81 29.66
CA GLY A 354 1.25 16.63 30.15
C GLY A 354 1.44 15.39 31.05
N THR A 355 0.40 14.61 31.30
CA THR A 355 0.47 13.34 32.05
C THR A 355 0.62 12.17 31.06
N GLU A 356 1.51 11.24 31.40
CA GLU A 356 1.72 10.01 30.61
C GLU A 356 0.62 8.99 30.90
N GLY A 357 0.12 8.32 29.84
CA GLY A 357 -0.92 7.30 29.95
C GLY A 357 -1.21 6.62 28.62
N ARG A 358 -2.31 5.89 28.53
CA ARG A 358 -2.74 5.20 27.30
C ARG A 358 -3.47 6.20 26.37
N LEU A 359 -3.09 6.20 25.09
CA LEU A 359 -3.64 7.12 24.10
C LEU A 359 -4.81 6.47 23.34
N PHE A 360 -5.95 7.15 23.31
CA PHE A 360 -7.13 6.80 22.54
C PHE A 360 -7.54 7.94 21.62
N PHE A 361 -8.21 7.57 20.51
CA PHE A 361 -8.75 8.52 19.52
C PHE A 361 -10.24 8.30 19.40
N GLU A 362 -10.99 9.41 19.49
CA GLU A 362 -12.44 9.39 19.27
C GLU A 362 -12.73 9.33 17.77
N ASP A 363 -13.35 8.23 17.32
CA ASP A 363 -13.71 7.99 15.92
C ASP A 363 -15.17 8.36 15.68
N SER A 364 -15.43 9.42 14.90
CA SER A 364 -16.77 9.87 14.57
C SER A 364 -17.59 8.87 13.73
N THR A 365 -16.94 7.88 13.11
CA THR A 365 -17.63 6.81 12.37
C THR A 365 -18.21 5.74 13.29
N GLY A 366 -17.72 5.65 14.52
CA GLY A 366 -18.10 4.62 15.50
C GLY A 366 -17.63 3.20 15.15
N ARG A 367 -16.80 3.03 14.10
CA ARG A 367 -16.30 1.71 13.68
C ARG A 367 -15.27 1.15 14.67
N GLY A 368 -14.34 1.98 15.11
CA GLY A 368 -13.24 1.57 15.96
C GLY A 368 -12.29 0.54 15.29
N VAL A 369 -11.48 -0.12 16.12
CA VAL A 369 -10.53 -1.16 15.68
C VAL A 369 -11.26 -2.50 15.49
N VAL A 370 -11.03 -3.16 14.35
CA VAL A 370 -11.65 -4.46 14.04
C VAL A 370 -10.57 -5.48 13.67
N TYR A 371 -10.48 -6.54 14.48
CA TYR A 371 -9.76 -7.77 14.16
C TYR A 371 -10.80 -8.84 13.78
N PRO A 372 -10.96 -9.19 12.49
CA PRO A 372 -12.08 -10.03 12.02
C PRO A 372 -12.15 -11.39 12.71
N ASN A 373 -11.00 -11.98 13.05
CA ASN A 373 -10.88 -13.30 13.68
C ASN A 373 -10.62 -13.24 15.19
N ASP A 374 -10.67 -12.05 15.83
CA ASP A 374 -10.42 -11.88 17.27
C ASP A 374 -11.35 -10.80 17.88
N PRO A 375 -12.63 -11.16 18.15
CA PRO A 375 -13.59 -10.22 18.73
C PRO A 375 -13.21 -9.71 20.12
N GLU A 376 -12.54 -10.53 20.94
CA GLU A 376 -12.11 -10.12 22.29
C GLU A 376 -11.03 -9.04 22.22
N LYS A 377 -10.06 -9.19 21.32
CA LYS A 377 -9.03 -8.18 21.09
C LYS A 377 -9.66 -6.90 20.53
N SER A 378 -10.62 -7.02 19.60
CA SER A 378 -11.38 -5.86 19.11
C SER A 378 -12.03 -5.10 20.26
N ALA A 379 -12.72 -5.80 21.17
CA ALA A 379 -13.38 -5.18 22.34
C ALA A 379 -12.39 -4.50 23.29
N LYS A 380 -11.19 -5.07 23.50
CA LYS A 380 -10.14 -4.50 24.36
C LYS A 380 -9.46 -3.25 23.76
N ALA A 381 -9.58 -3.05 22.46
CA ALA A 381 -9.03 -1.87 21.78
C ALA A 381 -9.93 -0.62 21.91
N HIS A 382 -11.10 -0.75 22.51
CA HIS A 382 -12.04 0.36 22.74
C HIS A 382 -12.03 0.80 24.20
N LEU A 383 -12.13 2.12 24.41
CA LEU A 383 -12.41 2.70 25.72
C LEU A 383 -13.90 2.45 26.03
N ARG A 384 -14.20 1.95 27.23
CA ARG A 384 -15.58 1.68 27.67
C ARG A 384 -16.18 2.90 28.35
#